data_97b6a4e22c714347639a2a376187bf05
#
_entry.id   97b6a4e22c714347639a2a376187bf05
#
_cell.length_a   1.000
_cell.length_b   1.000
_cell.length_c   1.000
_cell.angle_alpha   90.00
_cell.angle_beta   90.00
_cell.angle_gamma   90.00
#
_symmetry.space_group_name_H-M   'P 1'
#
loop_
_entity.id
_entity.type
_entity.pdbx_description
1 polymer ?
#
loop_
_entity_poly.entity_id
_entity_poly.type
_entity_poly.pdbx_seq_one_letter_code
_entity_poly.pdbx_strand_id
1 'polypeptide(L)'
;AGRVRHRGPDSEGFVDYPGVSIGMTRLSVIDLETGDPPIANEDQSIWVVFNGEIYNYAARRTELIAAGHQFRTQTDTEVIVHEYEELGAACVERFRGMFSLAVWDARRGELLLARDRFGEKPLYYGWQAETLLFGSELKALKTYPTFRSEVDRDAITLLLRHNCIPAPYSIYRGIYKLMPGHYLSISFAEGRAGRSVSSQAWWRFNEVVTKGMAQPFVGSDSEATDALEAQLSAS
;
A
#
# COMPACT_ATOMS: atom_id res chain seq x y z
N ALA A 1 1.71 -15.75 6.23
CA ALA A 1 0.54 -15.37 7.03
C ALA A 1 0.77 -15.66 8.53
N GLY A 2 1.00 -16.88 9.00
CA GLY A 2 1.03 -17.24 10.43
C GLY A 2 1.88 -16.33 11.34
N ARG A 3 2.98 -15.73 10.86
CA ARG A 3 3.83 -14.82 11.65
C ARG A 3 3.22 -13.44 11.88
N VAL A 4 2.21 -13.07 11.14
CA VAL A 4 1.51 -11.78 11.28
C VAL A 4 0.07 -11.93 11.75
N ARG A 5 -0.34 -13.12 12.20
CA ARG A 5 -1.70 -13.42 12.67
C ARG A 5 -2.18 -12.50 13.80
N HIS A 6 -1.26 -11.99 14.65
CA HIS A 6 -1.60 -11.01 15.69
C HIS A 6 -2.11 -9.67 15.12
N ARG A 7 -1.88 -9.38 13.84
CA ARG A 7 -2.38 -8.18 13.14
C ARG A 7 -3.76 -8.39 12.51
N GLY A 8 -4.14 -9.63 12.28
CA GLY A 8 -5.41 -9.99 11.66
C GLY A 8 -5.76 -11.43 12.05
N PRO A 9 -6.40 -11.61 13.22
CA PRO A 9 -6.68 -12.93 13.75
C PRO A 9 -7.92 -13.60 13.14
N ASP A 10 -8.76 -12.83 12.43
CA ASP A 10 -10.12 -13.26 12.07
C ASP A 10 -10.12 -14.20 10.86
N SER A 11 -9.40 -13.84 9.81
CA SER A 11 -9.22 -14.72 8.64
C SER A 11 -7.84 -14.56 8.02
N GLU A 12 -7.46 -15.52 7.20
CA GLU A 12 -6.24 -15.47 6.38
C GLU A 12 -6.50 -16.10 5.03
N GLY A 13 -5.81 -15.58 4.03
CA GLY A 13 -5.86 -16.15 2.69
C GLY A 13 -4.65 -15.77 1.86
N PHE A 14 -4.49 -16.52 0.79
CA PHE A 14 -3.43 -16.31 -0.19
C PHE A 14 -3.87 -16.79 -1.56
N VAL A 15 -3.21 -16.26 -2.57
CA VAL A 15 -3.35 -16.68 -3.95
C VAL A 15 -1.97 -16.92 -4.55
N ASP A 16 -1.87 -17.99 -5.30
CA ASP A 16 -0.65 -18.45 -5.93
C ASP A 16 -0.78 -18.42 -7.46
N TYR A 17 0.20 -17.80 -8.10
CA TYR A 17 0.42 -17.83 -9.54
C TYR A 17 1.82 -18.35 -9.83
N PRO A 18 2.11 -18.81 -11.04
CA PRO A 18 3.48 -19.17 -11.41
C PRO A 18 4.46 -18.02 -11.13
N GLY A 19 5.33 -18.22 -10.12
CA GLY A 19 6.34 -17.24 -9.71
C GLY A 19 5.86 -16.13 -8.76
N VAL A 20 4.58 -16.07 -8.40
CA VAL A 20 4.03 -15.05 -7.48
C VAL A 20 3.12 -15.70 -6.46
N SER A 21 3.34 -15.37 -5.18
CA SER A 21 2.44 -15.74 -4.08
C SER A 21 2.18 -14.49 -3.24
N ILE A 22 0.92 -14.12 -3.08
CA ILE A 22 0.50 -13.02 -2.22
C ILE A 22 -0.52 -13.51 -1.20
N GLY A 23 -0.45 -12.96 0.01
CA GLY A 23 -1.38 -13.35 1.06
C GLY A 23 -1.39 -12.36 2.21
N MET A 24 -2.45 -12.42 3.00
CA MET A 24 -2.58 -11.59 4.19
C MET A 24 -3.38 -12.28 5.29
N THR A 25 -3.31 -11.69 6.48
CA THR A 25 -4.21 -11.95 7.60
C THR A 25 -5.11 -10.74 7.78
N ARG A 26 -6.38 -10.95 8.08
CA ARG A 26 -7.42 -9.92 8.17
C ARG A 26 -7.86 -9.71 9.61
N LEU A 27 -7.97 -8.44 10.00
CA LEU A 27 -8.81 -7.96 11.09
C LEU A 27 -10.07 -7.36 10.46
N SER A 28 -11.21 -7.98 10.69
CA SER A 28 -12.49 -7.58 10.09
C SER A 28 -13.05 -6.37 10.82
N VAL A 29 -13.02 -5.20 10.16
CA VAL A 29 -13.57 -3.93 10.67
C VAL A 29 -14.76 -3.51 9.82
N ILE A 30 -14.60 -3.50 8.50
CA ILE A 30 -15.67 -3.24 7.53
C ILE A 30 -16.06 -4.58 6.90
N ASP A 31 -17.36 -4.85 6.79
CA ASP A 31 -17.91 -6.07 6.21
C ASP A 31 -17.42 -7.36 6.92
N LEU A 32 -18.11 -7.73 7.98
CA LEU A 32 -17.75 -8.89 8.80
C LEU A 32 -18.07 -10.23 8.15
N GLU A 33 -18.95 -10.27 7.15
CA GLU A 33 -19.49 -11.49 6.55
C GLU A 33 -18.83 -11.85 5.23
N THR A 34 -18.40 -10.84 4.46
CA THR A 34 -17.75 -11.03 3.16
C THR A 34 -16.37 -10.38 3.15
N GLY A 35 -15.67 -10.44 2.04
CA GLY A 35 -14.38 -9.76 1.92
C GLY A 35 -13.20 -10.51 2.47
N ASP A 36 -13.24 -11.85 2.50
CA ASP A 36 -12.06 -12.66 2.82
C ASP A 36 -10.94 -12.40 1.80
N PRO A 37 -9.73 -12.11 2.29
CA PRO A 37 -8.61 -11.79 1.43
C PRO A 37 -7.97 -13.03 0.80
N PRO A 38 -7.23 -12.86 -0.31
CA PRO A 38 -7.13 -11.67 -1.17
C PRO A 38 -8.41 -11.40 -1.94
N ILE A 39 -8.70 -10.11 -2.23
CA ILE A 39 -9.87 -9.72 -3.01
C ILE A 39 -9.47 -9.57 -4.48
N ALA A 40 -10.37 -9.99 -5.37
CA ALA A 40 -10.16 -9.94 -6.81
C ALA A 40 -11.27 -9.18 -7.52
N ASN A 41 -10.98 -8.75 -8.77
CA ASN A 41 -11.97 -8.28 -9.73
C ASN A 41 -12.85 -9.44 -10.24
N GLU A 42 -13.78 -9.14 -11.13
CA GLU A 42 -14.83 -10.06 -11.59
C GLU A 42 -14.28 -11.33 -12.24
N ASP A 43 -13.21 -11.23 -13.02
CA ASP A 43 -12.58 -12.34 -13.74
C ASP A 43 -11.36 -12.93 -13.04
N GLN A 44 -11.05 -12.45 -11.83
CA GLN A 44 -9.92 -12.90 -11.00
C GLN A 44 -8.56 -12.70 -11.65
N SER A 45 -8.42 -11.74 -12.52
CA SER A 45 -7.14 -11.41 -13.15
C SER A 45 -6.32 -10.38 -12.35
N ILE A 46 -6.98 -9.63 -11.46
CA ILE A 46 -6.36 -8.64 -10.58
C ILE A 46 -6.69 -8.99 -9.14
N TRP A 47 -5.67 -9.03 -8.30
CA TRP A 47 -5.77 -9.40 -6.89
C TRP A 47 -5.16 -8.34 -6.00
N VAL A 48 -5.79 -8.07 -4.87
CA VAL A 48 -5.28 -7.12 -3.88
C VAL A 48 -5.13 -7.75 -2.51
N VAL A 49 -4.04 -7.41 -1.83
CA VAL A 49 -3.87 -7.54 -0.38
C VAL A 49 -3.63 -6.14 0.19
N PHE A 50 -4.27 -5.85 1.31
CA PHE A 50 -4.40 -4.49 1.81
C PHE A 50 -4.34 -4.44 3.33
N ASN A 51 -3.56 -3.51 3.86
CA ASN A 51 -3.50 -3.20 5.28
C ASN A 51 -3.78 -1.71 5.45
N GLY A 52 -4.96 -1.37 5.89
CA GLY A 52 -5.35 0.04 6.03
C GLY A 52 -6.84 0.25 6.04
N GLU A 53 -7.23 1.45 5.66
CA GLU A 53 -8.61 1.88 5.48
C GLU A 53 -8.69 3.02 4.47
N ILE A 54 -9.61 2.91 3.50
CA ILE A 54 -9.89 3.94 2.49
C ILE A 54 -11.14 4.69 2.92
N TYR A 55 -10.97 5.85 3.52
CA TYR A 55 -12.06 6.63 4.13
C TYR A 55 -13.13 7.08 3.13
N ASN A 56 -12.73 7.38 1.90
CA ASN A 56 -13.64 7.81 0.85
C ASN A 56 -14.18 6.66 -0.02
N TYR A 57 -14.09 5.41 0.45
CA TYR A 57 -14.47 4.23 -0.33
C TYR A 57 -15.93 4.26 -0.80
N ALA A 58 -16.87 4.76 0.00
CA ALA A 58 -18.28 4.78 -0.34
C ALA A 58 -18.57 5.66 -1.58
N ALA A 59 -17.94 6.84 -1.67
CA ALA A 59 -18.06 7.70 -2.82
C ALA A 59 -17.42 7.07 -4.07
N ARG A 60 -16.22 6.49 -3.91
CA ARG A 60 -15.52 5.80 -4.99
C ARG A 60 -16.31 4.60 -5.51
N ARG A 61 -16.87 3.80 -4.60
CA ARG A 61 -17.74 2.67 -4.93
C ARG A 61 -18.93 3.11 -5.81
N THR A 62 -19.58 4.21 -5.45
CA THR A 62 -20.72 4.73 -6.21
C THR A 62 -20.31 5.10 -7.64
N GLU A 63 -19.17 5.75 -7.82
CA GLU A 63 -18.64 6.12 -9.14
C GLU A 63 -18.28 4.89 -9.97
N LEU A 64 -17.65 3.88 -9.36
CA LEU A 64 -17.26 2.64 -10.03
C LEU A 64 -18.47 1.80 -10.45
N ILE A 65 -19.50 1.72 -9.60
CA ILE A 65 -20.77 1.07 -9.99
C ILE A 65 -21.41 1.78 -11.19
N ALA A 66 -21.40 3.12 -11.20
CA ALA A 66 -21.91 3.90 -12.33
C ALA A 66 -21.07 3.70 -13.61
N ALA A 67 -19.79 3.36 -13.48
CA ALA A 67 -18.89 2.99 -14.58
C ALA A 67 -19.09 1.54 -15.06
N GLY A 68 -19.86 0.72 -14.34
CA GLY A 68 -20.24 -0.65 -14.75
C GLY A 68 -19.57 -1.78 -13.94
N HIS A 69 -18.74 -1.46 -12.94
CA HIS A 69 -18.12 -2.46 -12.08
C HIS A 69 -19.12 -3.16 -11.17
N GLN A 70 -18.92 -4.45 -10.94
CA GLN A 70 -19.77 -5.29 -10.10
C GLN A 70 -19.04 -5.66 -8.81
N PHE A 71 -19.56 -5.16 -7.70
CA PHE A 71 -19.01 -5.44 -6.38
C PHE A 71 -19.64 -6.69 -5.77
N ARG A 72 -18.80 -7.53 -5.16
CA ARG A 72 -19.20 -8.76 -4.45
C ARG A 72 -19.22 -8.57 -2.94
N THR A 73 -18.45 -7.61 -2.44
CA THR A 73 -18.29 -7.33 -1.01
C THR A 73 -18.74 -5.91 -0.68
N GLN A 74 -18.78 -5.58 0.60
CA GLN A 74 -19.00 -4.22 1.08
C GLN A 74 -17.70 -3.58 1.60
N THR A 75 -16.54 -4.22 1.38
CA THR A 75 -15.26 -3.74 1.87
C THR A 75 -14.75 -2.53 1.09
N ASP A 76 -13.95 -1.72 1.74
CA ASP A 76 -13.16 -0.68 1.10
C ASP A 76 -12.04 -1.27 0.20
N THR A 77 -11.60 -2.49 0.52
CA THR A 77 -10.55 -3.20 -0.23
C THR A 77 -10.95 -3.47 -1.68
N GLU A 78 -12.22 -3.81 -1.96
CA GLU A 78 -12.69 -4.09 -3.32
C GLU A 78 -12.66 -2.85 -4.21
N VAL A 79 -12.83 -1.66 -3.63
CA VAL A 79 -12.68 -0.39 -4.36
C VAL A 79 -11.27 -0.26 -4.98
N ILE A 80 -10.25 -0.77 -4.29
CA ILE A 80 -8.86 -0.70 -4.78
C ILE A 80 -8.69 -1.47 -6.09
N VAL A 81 -9.30 -2.65 -6.17
CA VAL A 81 -9.22 -3.51 -7.36
C VAL A 81 -9.80 -2.78 -8.58
N HIS A 82 -11.02 -2.26 -8.45
CA HIS A 82 -11.72 -1.60 -9.55
C HIS A 82 -11.09 -0.24 -9.92
N GLU A 83 -10.61 0.53 -8.95
CA GLU A 83 -9.82 1.74 -9.26
C GLU A 83 -8.53 1.42 -10.02
N TYR A 84 -7.89 0.30 -9.68
CA TYR A 84 -6.70 -0.15 -10.42
C TYR A 84 -7.03 -0.58 -11.85
N GLU A 85 -8.18 -1.20 -12.10
CA GLU A 85 -8.64 -1.52 -13.46
C GLU A 85 -8.75 -0.29 -14.33
N GLU A 86 -9.32 0.79 -13.78
CA GLU A 86 -9.53 2.05 -14.50
C GLU A 86 -8.23 2.85 -14.70
N LEU A 87 -7.39 2.94 -13.68
CA LEU A 87 -6.31 3.91 -13.60
C LEU A 87 -4.90 3.31 -13.49
N GLY A 88 -4.79 1.99 -13.32
CA GLY A 88 -3.51 1.36 -13.01
C GLY A 88 -2.90 1.93 -11.73
N ALA A 89 -1.59 2.18 -11.73
CA ALA A 89 -0.89 2.70 -10.55
C ALA A 89 -1.38 4.08 -10.09
N ALA A 90 -2.00 4.88 -10.97
CA ALA A 90 -2.53 6.20 -10.61
C ALA A 90 -3.75 6.14 -9.68
N CYS A 91 -4.34 4.95 -9.48
CA CYS A 91 -5.45 4.74 -8.55
C CYS A 91 -5.14 5.25 -7.14
N VAL A 92 -3.88 5.19 -6.70
CA VAL A 92 -3.44 5.61 -5.35
C VAL A 92 -3.71 7.08 -5.08
N GLU A 93 -3.76 7.92 -6.10
CA GLU A 93 -4.04 9.35 -5.98
C GLU A 93 -5.50 9.63 -5.58
N ARG A 94 -6.41 8.70 -5.91
CA ARG A 94 -7.83 8.77 -5.61
C ARG A 94 -8.16 8.43 -4.17
N PHE A 95 -7.28 7.73 -3.46
CA PHE A 95 -7.54 7.26 -2.11
C PHE A 95 -7.27 8.34 -1.06
N ARG A 96 -8.20 8.48 -0.13
CA ARG A 96 -8.02 9.17 1.16
C ARG A 96 -8.03 8.10 2.23
N GLY A 97 -6.99 8.08 3.07
CA GLY A 97 -6.88 7.08 4.11
C GLY A 97 -5.45 6.68 4.42
N MET A 98 -5.32 5.71 5.28
CA MET A 98 -4.06 5.12 5.71
C MET A 98 -3.93 3.73 5.09
N PHE A 99 -2.87 3.47 4.34
CA PHE A 99 -2.75 2.19 3.65
C PHE A 99 -1.33 1.76 3.31
N SER A 100 -1.18 0.45 3.26
CA SER A 100 -0.18 -0.23 2.45
C SER A 100 -0.86 -1.35 1.67
N LEU A 101 -0.61 -1.42 0.38
CA LEU A 101 -1.28 -2.36 -0.50
C LEU A 101 -0.30 -3.03 -1.46
N ALA A 102 -0.69 -4.21 -1.91
CA ALA A 102 -0.07 -4.87 -3.06
C ALA A 102 -1.19 -5.32 -4.01
N VAL A 103 -1.06 -4.95 -5.28
CA VAL A 103 -1.94 -5.39 -6.36
C VAL A 103 -1.14 -6.26 -7.32
N TRP A 104 -1.64 -7.46 -7.57
CA TRP A 104 -1.11 -8.35 -8.61
C TRP A 104 -2.03 -8.32 -9.83
N ASP A 105 -1.52 -7.88 -10.96
CA ASP A 105 -2.17 -7.95 -12.25
C ASP A 105 -1.61 -9.12 -13.06
N ALA A 106 -2.36 -10.21 -13.13
CA ALA A 106 -1.95 -11.42 -13.84
C ALA A 106 -1.96 -11.24 -15.37
N ARG A 107 -2.78 -10.30 -15.91
CA ARG A 107 -2.83 -10.01 -17.35
C ARG A 107 -1.55 -9.34 -17.82
N ARG A 108 -1.04 -8.40 -16.99
CA ARG A 108 0.18 -7.63 -17.30
C ARG A 108 1.45 -8.27 -16.76
N GLY A 109 1.31 -9.22 -15.82
CA GLY A 109 2.44 -9.76 -15.07
C GLY A 109 3.10 -8.67 -14.20
N GLU A 110 2.31 -7.80 -13.59
CA GLU A 110 2.78 -6.66 -12.80
C GLU A 110 2.38 -6.76 -11.34
N LEU A 111 3.31 -6.40 -10.46
CA LEU A 111 3.07 -6.18 -9.04
C LEU A 111 3.20 -4.69 -8.72
N LEU A 112 2.11 -4.08 -8.24
CA LEU A 112 2.11 -2.75 -7.65
C LEU A 112 2.23 -2.88 -6.14
N LEU A 113 3.18 -2.18 -5.53
CA LEU A 113 3.26 -1.96 -4.08
C LEU A 113 3.07 -0.47 -3.82
N ALA A 114 2.16 -0.07 -2.96
CA ALA A 114 1.94 1.34 -2.66
C ALA A 114 1.74 1.60 -1.17
N ARG A 115 2.10 2.82 -0.74
CA ARG A 115 2.03 3.26 0.63
C ARG A 115 1.40 4.64 0.72
N ASP A 116 0.59 4.86 1.76
CA ASP A 116 -0.13 6.10 2.02
C ASP A 116 0.78 7.33 2.13
N ARG A 117 0.15 8.52 2.11
CA ARG A 117 0.83 9.84 2.08
C ARG A 117 1.84 10.04 3.19
N PHE A 118 1.50 9.62 4.41
CA PHE A 118 2.33 9.83 5.61
C PHE A 118 3.08 8.57 6.06
N GLY A 119 2.84 7.43 5.38
CA GLY A 119 3.46 6.15 5.74
C GLY A 119 2.97 5.57 7.05
N GLU A 120 1.69 5.78 7.35
CA GLU A 120 1.05 5.30 8.57
C GLU A 120 1.04 3.77 8.62
N LYS A 121 0.79 3.13 7.49
CA LYS A 121 0.90 1.67 7.42
C LYS A 121 2.30 1.25 6.96
N PRO A 122 2.91 0.26 7.63
CA PRO A 122 4.24 -0.20 7.28
C PRO A 122 4.24 -1.06 6.03
N LEU A 123 5.24 -0.87 5.16
CA LEU A 123 5.51 -1.72 4.01
C LEU A 123 7.01 -1.88 3.80
N TYR A 124 7.49 -3.10 4.01
CA TYR A 124 8.87 -3.51 3.73
C TYR A 124 8.92 -4.27 2.42
N TYR A 125 10.00 -4.11 1.67
CA TYR A 125 10.26 -4.85 0.45
C TYR A 125 11.76 -5.02 0.22
N GLY A 126 12.13 -5.98 -0.59
CA GLY A 126 13.52 -6.16 -1.03
C GLY A 126 13.79 -7.51 -1.65
N TRP A 127 14.94 -7.60 -2.31
CA TRP A 127 15.36 -8.80 -2.98
C TRP A 127 16.15 -9.72 -2.05
N GLN A 128 15.78 -10.99 -2.06
CA GLN A 128 16.54 -12.09 -1.47
C GLN A 128 16.86 -13.09 -2.57
N ALA A 129 18.11 -13.08 -3.04
CA ALA A 129 18.52 -13.75 -4.28
C ALA A 129 17.65 -13.31 -5.49
N GLU A 130 16.89 -14.24 -6.06
CA GLU A 130 16.01 -13.99 -7.21
C GLU A 130 14.55 -13.70 -6.82
N THR A 131 14.23 -13.65 -5.51
CA THR A 131 12.86 -13.48 -5.02
C THR A 131 12.68 -12.10 -4.43
N LEU A 132 11.67 -11.37 -4.90
CA LEU A 132 11.20 -10.16 -4.25
C LEU A 132 10.30 -10.53 -3.07
N LEU A 133 10.64 -10.05 -1.89
CA LEU A 133 9.82 -10.19 -0.69
C LEU A 133 9.19 -8.85 -0.34
N PHE A 134 7.95 -8.86 0.14
CA PHE A 134 7.30 -7.70 0.71
C PHE A 134 6.40 -8.07 1.89
N GLY A 135 6.06 -7.11 2.73
CA GLY A 135 5.16 -7.33 3.85
C GLY A 135 5.18 -6.20 4.88
N SER A 136 4.21 -6.23 5.78
CA SER A 136 4.06 -5.21 6.82
C SER A 136 5.08 -5.33 7.94
N GLU A 137 5.68 -6.51 8.15
CA GLU A 137 6.66 -6.75 9.23
C GLU A 137 7.83 -7.61 8.76
N LEU A 138 9.03 -7.26 9.21
CA LEU A 138 10.26 -7.98 8.89
C LEU A 138 10.24 -9.46 9.31
N LYS A 139 9.52 -9.80 10.40
CA LYS A 139 9.41 -11.19 10.84
C LYS A 139 8.63 -12.07 9.85
N ALA A 140 7.74 -11.49 9.03
CA ALA A 140 7.09 -12.21 7.95
C ALA A 140 8.07 -12.51 6.82
N LEU A 141 8.91 -11.55 6.43
CA LEU A 141 9.93 -11.74 5.39
C LEU A 141 10.97 -12.79 5.81
N LYS A 142 11.33 -12.82 7.10
CA LYS A 142 12.28 -13.79 7.68
C LYS A 142 11.82 -15.25 7.60
N THR A 143 10.56 -15.52 7.30
CA THR A 143 10.11 -16.89 7.09
C THR A 143 10.53 -17.47 5.74
N TYR A 144 10.98 -16.64 4.83
CA TYR A 144 11.48 -17.10 3.54
C TYR A 144 12.77 -17.94 3.76
N PRO A 145 12.83 -19.17 3.23
CA PRO A 145 13.87 -20.12 3.63
C PRO A 145 15.31 -19.65 3.42
N THR A 146 15.54 -18.85 2.41
CA THR A 146 16.89 -18.33 2.08
C THR A 146 17.07 -16.86 2.49
N PHE A 147 16.24 -16.37 3.42
CA PHE A 147 16.36 -14.99 3.91
C PHE A 147 17.70 -14.77 4.62
N ARG A 148 18.43 -13.76 4.16
CA ARG A 148 19.71 -13.35 4.75
C ARG A 148 19.46 -12.26 5.77
N SER A 149 19.64 -12.60 7.06
CA SER A 149 19.48 -11.65 8.18
C SER A 149 20.74 -10.80 8.39
N GLU A 150 21.41 -10.35 7.34
CA GLU A 150 22.59 -9.50 7.46
C GLU A 150 22.19 -8.12 7.97
N VAL A 151 22.70 -7.77 9.16
CA VAL A 151 22.36 -6.50 9.82
C VAL A 151 23.11 -5.34 9.13
N ASP A 152 22.37 -4.30 8.80
CA ASP A 152 22.92 -3.04 8.34
C ASP A 152 23.37 -2.20 9.54
N ARG A 153 24.69 -2.05 9.70
CA ARG A 153 25.27 -1.31 10.83
C ARG A 153 24.99 0.19 10.75
N ASP A 154 24.84 0.73 9.56
CA ASP A 154 24.49 2.15 9.37
C ASP A 154 23.05 2.41 9.83
N ALA A 155 22.15 1.45 9.62
CA ALA A 155 20.79 1.51 10.15
C ALA A 155 20.75 1.50 11.69
N ILE A 156 21.72 0.84 12.37
CA ILE A 156 21.83 0.90 13.83
C ILE A 156 22.18 2.32 14.28
N THR A 157 23.05 3.00 13.56
CA THR A 157 23.40 4.41 13.85
C THR A 157 22.18 5.31 13.76
N LEU A 158 21.33 5.10 12.75
CA LEU A 158 20.06 5.81 12.62
C LEU A 158 19.11 5.50 13.79
N LEU A 159 19.02 4.23 14.20
CA LEU A 159 18.22 3.83 15.36
C LEU A 159 18.64 4.54 16.63
N LEU A 160 19.95 4.59 16.90
CA LEU A 160 20.50 5.25 18.09
C LEU A 160 20.30 6.76 18.07
N ARG A 161 20.31 7.37 16.87
CA ARG A 161 20.12 8.82 16.70
C ARG A 161 18.66 9.24 16.78
N HIS A 162 17.74 8.44 16.25
CA HIS A 162 16.33 8.82 16.01
C HIS A 162 15.33 8.00 16.82
N ASN A 163 15.77 7.02 17.64
CA ASN A 163 14.93 6.00 18.29
C ASN A 163 14.08 5.19 17.32
N CYS A 164 14.35 5.29 16.02
CA CYS A 164 13.73 4.50 14.96
C CYS A 164 14.67 4.41 13.76
N ILE A 165 14.44 3.46 12.89
CA ILE A 165 15.11 3.42 11.59
C ILE A 165 14.15 4.08 10.59
N PRO A 166 14.45 5.29 10.08
CA PRO A 166 13.57 5.98 9.14
C PRO A 166 13.53 5.28 7.77
N ALA A 167 12.45 5.50 7.01
CA ALA A 167 12.42 5.10 5.61
C ALA A 167 13.50 5.90 4.81
N PRO A 168 14.10 5.31 3.78
CA PRO A 168 13.82 3.99 3.21
C PRO A 168 14.55 2.82 3.91
N TYR A 169 15.26 3.03 4.99
CA TYR A 169 16.14 2.04 5.61
C TYR A 169 15.38 1.01 6.41
N SER A 170 15.96 -0.18 6.54
CA SER A 170 15.56 -1.20 7.51
C SER A 170 16.79 -1.76 8.24
N ILE A 171 16.58 -2.60 9.25
CA ILE A 171 17.70 -3.22 9.98
C ILE A 171 18.45 -4.26 9.15
N TYR A 172 17.89 -4.76 8.03
CA TYR A 172 18.52 -5.77 7.20
C TYR A 172 18.96 -5.19 5.86
N ARG A 173 20.18 -5.52 5.43
CA ARG A 173 20.68 -5.19 4.10
C ARG A 173 19.80 -5.74 3.00
N GLY A 174 19.57 -4.95 1.96
CA GLY A 174 18.74 -5.33 0.82
C GLY A 174 17.23 -5.37 1.09
N ILE A 175 16.81 -4.99 2.31
CA ILE A 175 15.40 -4.78 2.66
C ILE A 175 15.18 -3.31 2.97
N TYR A 176 14.14 -2.76 2.41
CA TYR A 176 13.81 -1.33 2.49
C TYR A 176 12.38 -1.13 3.00
N LYS A 177 12.10 0.05 3.51
CA LYS A 177 10.74 0.55 3.73
C LYS A 177 10.33 1.35 2.50
N LEU A 178 9.16 1.09 1.96
CA LEU A 178 8.61 1.97 0.94
C LEU A 178 8.37 3.35 1.53
N MET A 179 8.84 4.38 0.82
CA MET A 179 8.70 5.76 1.27
C MET A 179 7.21 6.17 1.35
N PRO A 180 6.83 7.03 2.29
CA PRO A 180 5.51 7.65 2.31
C PRO A 180 5.18 8.33 0.98
N GLY A 181 3.93 8.18 0.50
CA GLY A 181 3.49 8.77 -0.76
C GLY A 181 4.18 8.20 -2.00
N HIS A 182 4.68 6.96 -1.92
CA HIS A 182 5.36 6.30 -3.05
C HIS A 182 4.69 4.99 -3.42
N TYR A 183 4.93 4.58 -4.66
CA TYR A 183 4.62 3.23 -5.13
C TYR A 183 5.81 2.64 -5.90
N LEU A 184 5.77 1.32 -6.07
CA LEU A 184 6.65 0.54 -6.93
C LEU A 184 5.78 -0.24 -7.90
N SER A 185 6.08 -0.17 -9.20
CA SER A 185 5.54 -1.09 -10.20
C SER A 185 6.66 -2.01 -10.67
N ILE A 186 6.44 -3.31 -10.60
CA ILE A 186 7.43 -4.33 -10.89
C ILE A 186 6.86 -5.27 -11.92
N SER A 187 7.43 -5.29 -13.10
CA SER A 187 7.04 -6.22 -14.17
C SER A 187 7.81 -7.54 -14.03
N PHE A 188 7.08 -8.64 -14.15
CA PHE A 188 7.59 -10.01 -14.17
C PHE A 188 7.54 -10.59 -15.59
N ALA A 189 7.76 -9.77 -16.61
CA ALA A 189 7.82 -10.22 -17.99
C ALA A 189 8.81 -11.39 -18.12
N GLU A 190 8.38 -12.47 -18.79
CA GLU A 190 9.16 -13.69 -19.01
C GLU A 190 9.56 -14.46 -17.73
N GLY A 191 8.81 -14.31 -16.63
CA GLY A 191 9.09 -15.02 -15.38
C GLY A 191 10.35 -14.54 -14.64
N ARG A 192 10.91 -13.41 -15.03
CA ARG A 192 12.04 -12.75 -14.35
C ARG A 192 11.67 -11.33 -13.99
N ALA A 193 11.70 -11.02 -12.70
CA ALA A 193 11.58 -9.64 -12.26
C ALA A 193 12.80 -8.83 -12.68
N GLY A 194 12.59 -7.69 -13.28
CA GLY A 194 13.66 -6.72 -13.48
C GLY A 194 14.24 -6.32 -12.11
N ARG A 195 15.55 -6.51 -11.91
CA ARG A 195 16.21 -6.23 -10.62
C ARG A 195 16.25 -4.75 -10.25
N SER A 196 16.00 -3.85 -11.19
CA SER A 196 15.98 -2.42 -10.94
C SER A 196 14.55 -1.99 -10.58
N VAL A 197 14.32 -1.80 -9.31
CA VAL A 197 13.05 -1.30 -8.79
C VAL A 197 13.27 0.13 -8.32
N SER A 198 12.70 1.10 -9.03
CA SER A 198 12.70 2.50 -8.60
C SER A 198 11.32 2.86 -8.05
N SER A 199 11.30 3.40 -6.83
CA SER A 199 10.06 3.94 -6.27
C SER A 199 9.72 5.26 -6.94
N GLN A 200 8.42 5.45 -7.22
CA GLN A 200 7.87 6.67 -7.78
C GLN A 200 7.03 7.38 -6.72
N ALA A 201 7.27 8.69 -6.56
CA ALA A 201 6.44 9.50 -5.68
C ALA A 201 5.15 9.86 -6.42
N TRP A 202 4.01 9.54 -5.81
CA TRP A 202 2.70 10.02 -6.24
C TRP A 202 2.20 11.18 -5.38
N TRP A 203 2.82 11.39 -4.22
CA TRP A 203 2.55 12.52 -3.35
C TRP A 203 3.80 12.91 -2.57
N ARG A 204 4.03 14.22 -2.37
CA ARG A 204 5.17 14.75 -1.62
C ARG A 204 4.74 15.89 -0.72
N PHE A 205 4.97 15.73 0.57
CA PHE A 205 4.64 16.74 1.57
C PHE A 205 5.30 18.10 1.28
N ASN A 206 6.58 18.09 0.91
CA ASN A 206 7.32 19.33 0.62
C ASN A 206 6.72 20.11 -0.56
N GLU A 207 6.17 19.44 -1.56
CA GLU A 207 5.50 20.11 -2.69
C GLU A 207 4.22 20.80 -2.23
N VAL A 208 3.45 20.15 -1.34
CA VAL A 208 2.25 20.74 -0.75
C VAL A 208 2.60 21.99 0.06
N VAL A 209 3.62 21.91 0.91
CA VAL A 209 4.11 23.03 1.70
C VAL A 209 4.58 24.18 0.80
N THR A 210 5.42 23.88 -0.19
CA THR A 210 5.94 24.89 -1.12
C THR A 210 4.81 25.59 -1.88
N LYS A 211 3.82 24.81 -2.36
CA LYS A 211 2.65 25.36 -3.05
C LYS A 211 1.82 26.26 -2.11
N GLY A 212 1.58 25.80 -0.88
CA GLY A 212 0.83 26.58 0.11
C GLY A 212 1.54 27.90 0.48
N MET A 213 2.87 27.85 0.63
CA MET A 213 3.66 29.07 0.89
C MET A 213 3.66 30.05 -0.30
N ALA A 214 3.64 29.54 -1.53
CA ALA A 214 3.57 30.36 -2.74
C ALA A 214 2.16 30.96 -2.98
N GLN A 215 1.13 30.36 -2.41
CA GLN A 215 -0.27 30.76 -2.53
C GLN A 215 -0.90 30.88 -1.14
N PRO A 216 -0.50 31.87 -0.32
CA PRO A 216 -1.06 32.03 1.02
C PRO A 216 -2.57 32.31 0.94
N PHE A 217 -3.28 31.90 1.95
CA PHE A 217 -4.69 32.21 2.09
C PHE A 217 -4.89 33.72 2.13
N VAL A 218 -5.82 34.21 1.32
CA VAL A 218 -6.19 35.62 1.25
C VAL A 218 -7.65 35.75 1.66
N GLY A 219 -7.90 36.24 2.86
CA GLY A 219 -9.24 36.38 3.43
C GLY A 219 -9.18 36.83 4.88
N SER A 220 -10.35 37.04 5.49
CA SER A 220 -10.49 37.35 6.90
C SER A 220 -10.25 36.10 7.77
N ASP A 221 -10.05 36.31 9.07
CA ASP A 221 -9.90 35.23 10.04
C ASP A 221 -11.14 34.30 10.08
N SER A 222 -12.35 34.86 9.89
CA SER A 222 -13.58 34.07 9.80
C SER A 222 -13.56 33.15 8.59
N GLU A 223 -13.26 33.68 7.42
CA GLU A 223 -13.16 32.86 6.18
C GLU A 223 -12.07 31.81 6.25
N ALA A 224 -10.96 32.09 6.93
CA ALA A 224 -9.90 31.11 7.18
C ALA A 224 -10.39 29.97 8.10
N THR A 225 -11.16 30.31 9.14
CA THR A 225 -11.74 29.35 10.06
C THR A 225 -12.76 28.46 9.34
N ASP A 226 -13.66 29.04 8.57
CA ASP A 226 -14.68 28.30 7.80
C ASP A 226 -14.02 27.36 6.77
N ALA A 227 -12.97 27.84 6.08
CA ALA A 227 -12.23 27.03 5.13
C ALA A 227 -11.47 25.86 5.81
N LEU A 228 -10.92 26.10 7.00
CA LEU A 228 -10.27 25.05 7.79
C LEU A 228 -11.27 24.00 8.26
N GLU A 229 -12.42 24.44 8.78
CA GLU A 229 -13.51 23.54 9.21
C GLU A 229 -13.99 22.67 8.04
N ALA A 230 -14.19 23.26 6.87
CA ALA A 230 -14.57 22.51 5.67
C ALA A 230 -13.53 21.45 5.28
N GLN A 231 -12.24 21.77 5.37
CA GLN A 231 -11.17 20.81 5.09
C GLN A 231 -11.11 19.67 6.13
N LEU A 232 -11.23 20.02 7.40
CA LEU A 232 -11.24 19.01 8.48
C LEU A 232 -12.46 18.08 8.41
N SER A 233 -13.63 18.63 8.03
CA SER A 233 -14.85 17.82 7.86
C SER A 233 -14.83 16.92 6.64
N ALA A 234 -13.99 17.24 5.64
CA ALA A 234 -13.84 16.46 4.41
C ALA A 234 -12.73 15.38 4.49
N SER A 235 -11.93 15.39 5.56
CA SER A 235 -10.84 14.43 5.78
C SER A 235 -11.26 13.26 6.62
#